data_293302884a7d28e86745634ffdc420fa
#
_entry.id   293302884a7d28e86745634ffdc420fa
#
_cell.length_a   1.000
_cell.length_b   1.000
_cell.length_c   1.000
_cell.angle_alpha   90.00
_cell.angle_beta   90.00
_cell.angle_gamma   90.00
#
_symmetry.space_group_name_H-M   'P 1'
#
loop_
_entity.id
_entity.type
_entity.pdbx_description
1 polymer ?
#
loop_
_entity_poly.entity_id
_entity_poly.type
_entity_poly.pdbx_seq_one_letter_code
_entity_poly.pdbx_strand_id
1 'polypeptide(L)'
;IQRIGVLRADVDNLGQAFVKGFNQNYTSLSRTATFSRKMSLFFKLHINDILKNGKYSLLDSDGMQKNRNAAIIYSGGDDIFLIGAWDDVICASIDLNDSLQAFTQGTLTMSAGIGIFPEKYPANALARQTGELEELAKGLDGKNAVTLFSEESVFHWDDFKNHVLGEKFQIIKRYFDGNEEKGASAMYKMLGYIRNREEKINLARFAYMLGRIEPEKKDSEEKKLLYQEFSKKMYQWIKNEEDSKELITAIYLYVYLNRNKEEKHAGINKN
;
A
#
# COMPACT_ATOMS: atom_id res chain seq x y z
N ILE A 1 -5.68 7.92 17.52
CA ILE A 1 -6.98 7.71 16.82
C ILE A 1 -6.82 6.44 15.98
N GLN A 2 -7.51 5.37 16.39
CA GLN A 2 -7.54 4.14 15.62
C GLN A 2 -8.06 4.45 14.21
N ARG A 3 -7.39 3.85 13.21
CA ARG A 3 -7.79 4.02 11.80
C ARG A 3 -8.22 2.70 11.22
N ILE A 4 -9.27 2.76 10.43
CA ILE A 4 -9.75 1.64 9.65
C ILE A 4 -9.26 1.76 8.22
N GLY A 5 -8.87 0.64 7.65
CA GLY A 5 -8.61 0.47 6.23
C GLY A 5 -9.84 -0.08 5.54
N VAL A 6 -10.08 0.38 4.33
CA VAL A 6 -11.14 -0.12 3.46
C VAL A 6 -10.52 -0.40 2.10
N LEU A 7 -10.70 -1.63 1.61
CA LEU A 7 -10.29 -2.06 0.28
C LEU A 7 -11.50 -2.26 -0.59
N ARG A 8 -11.47 -1.72 -1.79
CA ARG A 8 -12.33 -2.09 -2.88
C ARG A 8 -11.45 -2.46 -4.07
N ALA A 9 -11.68 -3.64 -4.64
CA ALA A 9 -10.90 -4.15 -5.77
C ALA A 9 -11.76 -4.90 -6.75
N ASP A 10 -11.37 -4.87 -8.00
CA ASP A 10 -12.06 -5.51 -9.13
C ASP A 10 -11.06 -6.13 -10.09
N VAL A 11 -11.42 -7.27 -10.68
CA VAL A 11 -10.60 -7.96 -11.68
C VAL A 11 -10.68 -7.23 -13.01
N ASP A 12 -9.53 -6.82 -13.51
CA ASP A 12 -9.42 -6.05 -14.74
C ASP A 12 -9.89 -6.87 -15.97
N ASN A 13 -10.75 -6.24 -16.76
CA ASN A 13 -11.21 -6.78 -18.06
C ASN A 13 -11.82 -8.19 -18.01
N LEU A 14 -12.37 -8.63 -16.87
CA LEU A 14 -12.94 -9.97 -16.72
C LEU A 14 -14.03 -10.25 -17.75
N GLY A 15 -14.90 -9.28 -18.05
CA GLY A 15 -15.90 -9.42 -19.11
C GLY A 15 -15.30 -9.73 -20.49
N GLN A 16 -14.16 -9.12 -20.82
CA GLN A 16 -13.45 -9.42 -22.07
C GLN A 16 -12.81 -10.81 -22.04
N ALA A 17 -12.31 -11.25 -20.87
CA ALA A 17 -11.77 -12.59 -20.71
C ALA A 17 -12.85 -13.68 -20.96
N PHE A 18 -14.10 -13.43 -20.55
CA PHE A 18 -15.22 -14.33 -20.85
C PHE A 18 -15.55 -14.40 -22.36
N VAL A 19 -15.43 -13.30 -23.09
CA VAL A 19 -15.82 -13.23 -24.50
C VAL A 19 -14.66 -13.62 -25.43
N LYS A 20 -13.45 -13.19 -25.12
CA LYS A 20 -12.27 -13.30 -25.99
C LYS A 20 -11.14 -14.17 -25.43
N GLY A 21 -11.25 -14.62 -24.18
CA GLY A 21 -10.20 -15.35 -23.48
C GLY A 21 -9.96 -16.79 -24.01
N PHE A 22 -10.86 -17.30 -24.84
CA PHE A 22 -10.70 -18.60 -25.48
C PHE A 22 -10.50 -18.42 -26.96
N ASN A 23 -9.56 -19.19 -27.55
CA ASN A 23 -9.44 -19.29 -29.01
C ASN A 23 -10.76 -19.80 -29.59
N GLN A 24 -11.18 -19.28 -30.76
CA GLN A 24 -12.48 -19.59 -31.39
C GLN A 24 -12.78 -21.09 -31.49
N ASN A 25 -11.76 -21.90 -31.73
CA ASN A 25 -11.90 -23.37 -31.79
C ASN A 25 -12.17 -24.03 -30.44
N TYR A 26 -12.02 -23.30 -29.35
CA TYR A 26 -12.15 -23.80 -27.96
C TYR A 26 -13.24 -23.08 -27.16
N THR A 27 -13.97 -22.16 -27.77
CA THR A 27 -15.11 -21.49 -27.12
C THR A 27 -16.27 -22.46 -26.97
N SER A 28 -16.65 -22.75 -25.73
CA SER A 28 -17.81 -23.57 -25.43
C SER A 28 -18.47 -23.10 -24.12
N LEU A 29 -19.76 -23.27 -24.02
CA LEU A 29 -20.52 -22.94 -22.80
C LEU A 29 -19.92 -23.62 -21.55
N SER A 30 -19.48 -24.86 -21.69
CA SER A 30 -18.87 -25.63 -20.59
C SER A 30 -17.56 -24.99 -20.09
N ARG A 31 -16.72 -24.47 -21.00
CA ARG A 31 -15.46 -23.79 -20.62
C ARG A 31 -15.72 -22.46 -19.97
N THR A 32 -16.64 -21.67 -20.50
CA THR A 32 -17.05 -20.40 -19.90
C THR A 32 -17.64 -20.62 -18.52
N ALA A 33 -18.50 -21.63 -18.34
CA ALA A 33 -19.05 -22.00 -17.04
C ALA A 33 -17.98 -22.49 -16.05
N THR A 34 -16.98 -23.25 -16.55
CA THR A 34 -15.84 -23.70 -15.72
C THR A 34 -14.97 -22.53 -15.28
N PHE A 35 -14.67 -21.59 -16.17
CA PHE A 35 -13.93 -20.38 -15.86
C PHE A 35 -14.66 -19.53 -14.80
N SER A 36 -15.96 -19.26 -15.00
CA SER A 36 -16.80 -18.56 -14.04
C SER A 36 -16.80 -19.23 -12.66
N ARG A 37 -16.93 -20.56 -12.62
CA ARG A 37 -16.88 -21.33 -11.37
C ARG A 37 -15.53 -21.21 -10.69
N LYS A 38 -14.41 -21.29 -11.43
CA LYS A 38 -13.06 -21.14 -10.86
C LYS A 38 -12.85 -19.76 -10.28
N MET A 39 -13.27 -18.70 -10.97
CA MET A 39 -13.20 -17.33 -10.44
C MET A 39 -14.05 -17.19 -9.17
N SER A 40 -15.29 -17.67 -9.18
CA SER A 40 -16.15 -17.66 -7.99
C SER A 40 -15.54 -18.43 -6.81
N LEU A 41 -14.88 -19.56 -7.05
CA LEU A 41 -14.19 -20.32 -6.01
C LEU A 41 -12.98 -19.56 -5.47
N PHE A 42 -12.22 -18.88 -6.32
CA PHE A 42 -11.11 -18.02 -5.89
C PHE A 42 -11.63 -16.99 -4.87
N PHE A 43 -12.60 -16.19 -5.24
CA PHE A 43 -13.14 -15.13 -4.39
C PHE A 43 -13.85 -15.64 -3.12
N LYS A 44 -14.45 -16.82 -3.14
CA LYS A 44 -15.16 -17.39 -1.98
C LYS A 44 -14.24 -18.13 -1.00
N LEU A 45 -13.19 -18.77 -1.49
CA LEU A 45 -12.35 -19.66 -0.66
C LEU A 45 -10.98 -19.04 -0.38
N HIS A 46 -10.27 -18.56 -1.41
CA HIS A 46 -8.90 -18.08 -1.24
C HIS A 46 -8.81 -16.79 -0.44
N ILE A 47 -9.79 -15.90 -0.52
CA ILE A 47 -9.78 -14.68 0.30
C ILE A 47 -9.81 -15.00 1.79
N ASN A 48 -10.61 -15.98 2.22
CA ASN A 48 -10.64 -16.40 3.61
C ASN A 48 -9.31 -16.98 4.08
N ASP A 49 -8.61 -17.71 3.20
CA ASP A 49 -7.27 -18.22 3.49
C ASP A 49 -6.25 -17.09 3.56
N ILE A 50 -6.30 -16.13 2.63
CA ILE A 50 -5.45 -14.92 2.63
C ILE A 50 -5.60 -14.12 3.93
N LEU A 51 -6.84 -13.98 4.44
CA LEU A 51 -7.07 -13.28 5.70
C LEU A 51 -6.57 -14.06 6.92
N LYS A 52 -6.63 -15.40 6.88
CA LYS A 52 -6.14 -16.25 7.98
C LYS A 52 -4.61 -16.44 7.95
N ASN A 53 -4.04 -16.59 6.77
CA ASN A 53 -2.66 -17.03 6.54
C ASN A 53 -1.89 -16.00 5.69
N GLY A 54 -2.11 -14.71 5.94
CA GLY A 54 -1.46 -13.62 5.21
C GLY A 54 0.07 -13.70 5.27
N LYS A 55 0.72 -13.48 4.14
CA LYS A 55 2.18 -13.63 3.96
C LYS A 55 2.91 -12.30 4.02
N TYR A 56 2.34 -11.25 3.42
CA TYR A 56 2.99 -9.96 3.37
C TYR A 56 2.91 -9.24 4.72
N SER A 57 3.95 -8.53 5.13
CA SER A 57 3.95 -7.71 6.34
C SER A 57 4.67 -6.37 6.11
N LEU A 58 4.06 -5.29 6.56
CA LEU A 58 4.70 -3.96 6.62
C LEU A 58 5.69 -3.86 7.79
N LEU A 59 5.50 -4.67 8.84
CA LEU A 59 6.25 -4.58 10.08
C LEU A 59 7.43 -5.54 10.13
N ASP A 60 7.22 -6.76 9.71
CA ASP A 60 8.16 -7.86 9.90
C ASP A 60 8.57 -8.47 8.55
N SER A 61 9.87 -8.67 8.39
CA SER A 61 10.45 -9.37 7.22
C SER A 61 10.46 -10.91 7.37
N ASP A 62 9.92 -11.44 8.47
CA ASP A 62 10.17 -12.84 8.87
C ASP A 62 9.29 -13.89 8.18
N GLY A 63 8.45 -13.50 7.22
CA GLY A 63 7.64 -14.46 6.45
C GLY A 63 6.64 -15.29 7.28
N MET A 64 6.39 -14.90 8.53
CA MET A 64 5.41 -15.58 9.38
C MET A 64 3.99 -15.28 8.89
N GLN A 65 3.22 -16.33 8.69
CA GLN A 65 1.80 -16.22 8.38
C GLN A 65 1.07 -15.50 9.51
N LYS A 66 0.29 -14.47 9.15
CA LYS A 66 -0.42 -13.62 10.10
C LYS A 66 -1.92 -13.65 9.82
N ASN A 67 -2.71 -13.89 10.87
CA ASN A 67 -4.15 -13.68 10.82
C ASN A 67 -4.44 -12.17 10.73
N ARG A 68 -5.12 -11.73 9.66
CA ARG A 68 -5.47 -10.34 9.38
C ARG A 68 -6.66 -9.89 10.21
N ASN A 69 -6.57 -8.75 10.85
CA ASN A 69 -7.70 -8.09 11.48
C ASN A 69 -8.53 -7.35 10.43
N ALA A 70 -9.18 -8.10 9.56
CA ALA A 70 -10.03 -7.60 8.49
C ALA A 70 -11.23 -8.51 8.28
N ALA A 71 -12.35 -7.91 7.86
CA ALA A 71 -13.60 -8.60 7.56
C ALA A 71 -13.99 -8.41 6.10
N ILE A 72 -14.51 -9.46 5.48
CA ILE A 72 -15.09 -9.43 4.15
C ILE A 72 -16.51 -8.88 4.29
N ILE A 73 -16.77 -7.71 3.72
CA ILE A 73 -18.12 -7.14 3.63
C ILE A 73 -18.85 -7.73 2.43
N TYR A 74 -18.13 -7.79 1.31
CA TYR A 74 -18.62 -8.38 0.07
C TYR A 74 -17.46 -9.04 -0.68
N SER A 75 -17.73 -10.19 -1.25
CA SER A 75 -16.83 -10.88 -2.17
C SER A 75 -17.66 -11.75 -3.11
N GLY A 76 -17.63 -11.44 -4.39
CA GLY A 76 -18.40 -12.20 -5.38
C GLY A 76 -18.13 -11.76 -6.81
N GLY A 77 -18.05 -12.73 -7.70
CA GLY A 77 -17.77 -12.47 -9.10
C GLY A 77 -16.33 -12.00 -9.31
N ASP A 78 -16.16 -10.72 -9.43
CA ASP A 78 -14.91 -9.99 -9.68
C ASP A 78 -14.61 -8.93 -8.61
N ASP A 79 -15.65 -8.52 -7.86
CA ASP A 79 -15.56 -7.46 -6.88
C ASP A 79 -15.23 -7.96 -5.47
N ILE A 80 -14.43 -7.20 -4.75
CA ILE A 80 -14.08 -7.41 -3.35
C ILE A 80 -14.26 -6.11 -2.57
N PHE A 81 -14.85 -6.23 -1.37
CA PHE A 81 -14.93 -5.16 -0.41
C PHE A 81 -14.55 -5.67 0.98
N LEU A 82 -13.40 -5.18 1.50
CA LEU A 82 -12.86 -5.52 2.82
C LEU A 82 -12.81 -4.29 3.70
N ILE A 83 -12.95 -4.51 5.01
CA ILE A 83 -12.75 -3.49 6.04
C ILE A 83 -11.99 -4.08 7.22
N GLY A 84 -11.07 -3.34 7.81
CA GLY A 84 -10.29 -3.83 8.94
C GLY A 84 -9.26 -2.85 9.47
N ALA A 85 -8.26 -3.36 10.19
CA ALA A 85 -7.09 -2.56 10.55
C ALA A 85 -6.37 -2.12 9.27
N TRP A 86 -6.03 -0.85 9.17
CA TRP A 86 -5.54 -0.26 7.92
C TRP A 86 -4.28 -0.95 7.38
N ASP A 87 -3.36 -1.33 8.26
CA ASP A 87 -2.13 -2.06 7.94
C ASP A 87 -2.42 -3.48 7.45
N ASP A 88 -3.35 -4.18 8.10
CA ASP A 88 -3.77 -5.51 7.68
C ASP A 88 -4.53 -5.49 6.34
N VAL A 89 -5.30 -4.43 6.06
CA VAL A 89 -6.01 -4.27 4.77
C VAL A 89 -5.02 -4.03 3.63
N ILE A 90 -3.98 -3.19 3.82
CA ILE A 90 -2.92 -3.01 2.82
C ILE A 90 -2.19 -4.33 2.56
N CYS A 91 -1.78 -5.02 3.62
CA CYS A 91 -1.10 -6.31 3.49
C CYS A 91 -1.98 -7.35 2.78
N ALA A 92 -3.27 -7.43 3.13
CA ALA A 92 -4.22 -8.33 2.49
C ALA A 92 -4.41 -8.02 1.00
N SER A 93 -4.38 -6.74 0.61
CA SER A 93 -4.50 -6.34 -0.80
C SER A 93 -3.32 -6.82 -1.64
N ILE A 94 -2.10 -6.82 -1.09
CA ILE A 94 -0.90 -7.34 -1.74
C ILE A 94 -0.97 -8.86 -1.86
N ASP A 95 -1.30 -9.56 -0.76
CA ASP A 95 -1.47 -11.02 -0.76
C ASP A 95 -2.55 -11.46 -1.76
N LEU A 96 -3.62 -10.67 -1.89
CA LEU A 96 -4.71 -10.92 -2.82
C LEU A 96 -4.26 -10.77 -4.28
N ASN A 97 -3.56 -9.67 -4.59
CA ASN A 97 -3.00 -9.46 -5.93
C ASN A 97 -2.04 -10.58 -6.31
N ASP A 98 -1.09 -10.93 -5.44
CA ASP A 98 -0.12 -11.98 -5.69
C ASP A 98 -0.79 -13.36 -5.85
N SER A 99 -1.83 -13.63 -5.06
CA SER A 99 -2.62 -14.88 -5.17
C SER A 99 -3.43 -14.94 -6.47
N LEU A 100 -4.02 -13.81 -6.91
CA LEU A 100 -4.72 -13.74 -8.20
C LEU A 100 -3.76 -13.95 -9.37
N GLN A 101 -2.60 -13.30 -9.34
CA GLN A 101 -1.55 -13.46 -10.35
C GLN A 101 -1.10 -14.92 -10.44
N ALA A 102 -0.85 -15.58 -9.30
CA ALA A 102 -0.47 -16.99 -9.25
C ALA A 102 -1.61 -17.90 -9.76
N PHE A 103 -2.86 -17.65 -9.35
CA PHE A 103 -4.02 -18.44 -9.74
C PHE A 103 -4.32 -18.37 -11.22
N THR A 104 -4.17 -17.18 -11.81
CA THR A 104 -4.45 -16.92 -13.23
C THR A 104 -3.20 -17.02 -14.11
N GLN A 105 -2.04 -17.36 -13.54
CA GLN A 105 -0.74 -17.40 -14.25
C GLN A 105 -0.44 -16.07 -14.97
N GLY A 106 -0.77 -14.95 -14.33
CA GLY A 106 -0.55 -13.61 -14.86
C GLY A 106 -1.49 -13.18 -16.00
N THR A 107 -2.51 -13.97 -16.31
CA THR A 107 -3.43 -13.63 -17.43
C THR A 107 -4.52 -12.63 -17.03
N LEU A 108 -4.84 -12.53 -15.76
CA LEU A 108 -5.76 -11.53 -15.21
C LEU A 108 -5.04 -10.68 -14.17
N THR A 109 -5.37 -9.41 -14.16
CA THR A 109 -4.91 -8.43 -13.20
C THR A 109 -6.06 -7.90 -12.37
N MET A 110 -5.77 -7.13 -11.34
CA MET A 110 -6.78 -6.42 -10.59
C MET A 110 -6.38 -4.99 -10.30
N SER A 111 -7.36 -4.11 -10.26
CA SER A 111 -7.20 -2.74 -9.82
C SER A 111 -7.91 -2.51 -8.49
N ALA A 112 -7.30 -1.74 -7.60
CA ALA A 112 -7.79 -1.57 -6.24
C ALA A 112 -7.69 -0.13 -5.73
N GLY A 113 -8.68 0.27 -4.92
CA GLY A 113 -8.64 1.47 -4.11
C GLY A 113 -8.53 1.11 -2.63
N ILE A 114 -7.64 1.78 -1.90
CA ILE A 114 -7.46 1.61 -0.45
C ILE A 114 -7.64 2.95 0.24
N GLY A 115 -8.74 3.08 0.98
CA GLY A 115 -9.03 4.24 1.83
C GLY A 115 -8.62 3.99 3.28
N ILE A 116 -8.10 5.02 3.96
CA ILE A 116 -7.78 4.98 5.39
C ILE A 116 -8.57 6.07 6.09
N PHE A 117 -9.46 5.66 6.99
CA PHE A 117 -10.45 6.54 7.61
C PHE A 117 -10.37 6.53 9.14
N PRO A 118 -10.85 7.58 9.82
CA PRO A 118 -11.11 7.52 11.26
C PRO A 118 -12.17 6.46 11.58
N GLU A 119 -12.06 5.82 12.75
CA GLU A 119 -12.96 4.74 13.20
C GLU A 119 -14.47 5.09 13.11
N LYS A 120 -14.83 6.35 13.34
CA LYS A 120 -16.23 6.82 13.33
C LYS A 120 -16.63 7.47 12.00
N TYR A 121 -15.95 7.15 10.90
CA TYR A 121 -16.29 7.72 9.60
C TYR A 121 -17.58 7.10 9.05
N PRO A 122 -18.48 7.89 8.40
CA PRO A 122 -19.76 7.37 7.89
C PRO A 122 -19.55 6.27 6.84
N ALA A 123 -20.24 5.12 7.00
CA ALA A 123 -20.04 3.95 6.14
C ALA A 123 -20.31 4.20 4.65
N ASN A 124 -21.33 5.01 4.31
CA ASN A 124 -21.62 5.38 2.93
C ASN A 124 -20.53 6.25 2.30
N ALA A 125 -19.91 7.14 3.09
CA ALA A 125 -18.85 8.02 2.61
C ALA A 125 -17.55 7.24 2.39
N LEU A 126 -17.18 6.32 3.31
CA LEU A 126 -16.00 5.47 3.11
C LEU A 126 -16.14 4.54 1.89
N ALA A 127 -17.32 3.96 1.67
CA ALA A 127 -17.56 3.09 0.50
C ALA A 127 -17.45 3.88 -0.81
N ARG A 128 -18.01 5.10 -0.85
CA ARG A 128 -17.93 5.96 -2.03
C ARG A 128 -16.50 6.40 -2.32
N GLN A 129 -15.79 6.95 -1.30
CA GLN A 129 -14.44 7.44 -1.50
C GLN A 129 -13.46 6.30 -1.87
N THR A 130 -13.64 5.11 -1.30
CA THR A 130 -12.82 3.95 -1.70
C THR A 130 -13.14 3.52 -3.13
N GLY A 131 -14.40 3.62 -3.57
CA GLY A 131 -14.76 3.40 -4.98
C GLY A 131 -14.14 4.43 -5.92
N GLU A 132 -14.08 5.70 -5.54
CA GLU A 132 -13.39 6.75 -6.30
C GLU A 132 -11.89 6.42 -6.46
N LEU A 133 -11.23 5.90 -5.40
CA LEU A 133 -9.83 5.45 -5.48
C LEU A 133 -9.67 4.23 -6.41
N GLU A 134 -10.60 3.28 -6.40
CA GLU A 134 -10.60 2.14 -7.31
C GLU A 134 -10.71 2.58 -8.77
N GLU A 135 -11.61 3.53 -9.08
CA GLU A 135 -11.76 4.07 -10.43
C GLU A 135 -10.48 4.79 -10.91
N LEU A 136 -9.76 5.49 -10.04
CA LEU A 136 -8.45 6.06 -10.36
C LEU A 136 -7.43 4.97 -10.73
N ALA A 137 -7.40 3.87 -9.99
CA ALA A 137 -6.52 2.72 -10.32
C ALA A 137 -6.88 2.11 -11.68
N LYS A 138 -8.18 1.93 -11.97
CA LYS A 138 -8.68 1.44 -13.26
C LYS A 138 -8.38 2.40 -14.41
N GLY A 139 -8.24 3.69 -14.12
CA GLY A 139 -7.90 4.74 -15.08
C GLY A 139 -6.42 4.77 -15.50
N LEU A 140 -5.52 4.13 -14.75
CA LEU A 140 -4.11 4.05 -15.11
C LEU A 140 -3.93 3.19 -16.37
N ASP A 141 -3.06 3.63 -17.27
CA ASP A 141 -2.79 2.87 -18.50
C ASP A 141 -2.27 1.46 -18.16
N GLY A 142 -2.83 0.45 -18.83
CA GLY A 142 -2.54 -0.95 -18.51
C GLY A 142 -3.27 -1.51 -17.29
N LYS A 143 -3.97 -0.65 -16.47
CA LYS A 143 -4.62 -1.07 -15.21
C LYS A 143 -3.62 -1.77 -14.28
N ASN A 144 -3.97 -2.89 -13.63
CA ASN A 144 -3.08 -3.61 -12.71
C ASN A 144 -2.46 -2.68 -11.66
N ALA A 145 -3.31 -1.89 -11.01
CA ALA A 145 -2.90 -0.74 -10.23
C ALA A 145 -3.57 -0.68 -8.86
N VAL A 146 -2.97 0.10 -7.98
CA VAL A 146 -3.52 0.40 -6.64
C VAL A 146 -3.45 1.89 -6.38
N THR A 147 -4.51 2.44 -5.81
CA THR A 147 -4.57 3.82 -5.33
C THR A 147 -4.71 3.84 -3.82
N LEU A 148 -3.85 4.62 -3.14
CA LEU A 148 -3.90 4.83 -1.70
C LEU A 148 -4.10 6.31 -1.38
N PHE A 149 -4.85 6.62 -0.34
CA PHE A 149 -5.04 7.94 0.26
C PHE A 149 -5.69 8.99 -0.66
N SER A 150 -5.17 9.21 -1.88
CA SER A 150 -5.61 10.27 -2.79
C SER A 150 -5.24 9.95 -4.24
N GLU A 151 -5.75 10.75 -5.16
CA GLU A 151 -5.45 10.68 -6.59
C GLU A 151 -3.97 10.80 -6.96
N GLU A 152 -3.15 11.40 -6.10
CA GLU A 152 -1.69 11.52 -6.32
C GLU A 152 -0.94 10.20 -6.06
N SER A 153 -1.59 9.22 -5.42
CA SER A 153 -0.97 7.97 -4.96
C SER A 153 -1.51 6.77 -5.74
N VAL A 154 -1.44 6.85 -7.06
CA VAL A 154 -1.82 5.78 -8.01
C VAL A 154 -0.54 5.14 -8.54
N PHE A 155 -0.42 3.80 -8.40
CA PHE A 155 0.77 3.05 -8.79
C PHE A 155 0.38 1.72 -9.42
N HIS A 156 1.18 1.21 -10.37
CA HIS A 156 1.13 -0.21 -10.69
C HIS A 156 1.52 -1.05 -9.46
N TRP A 157 0.99 -2.25 -9.34
CA TRP A 157 1.28 -3.11 -8.17
C TRP A 157 2.77 -3.38 -7.97
N ASP A 158 3.53 -3.53 -9.06
CA ASP A 158 4.96 -3.78 -8.97
C ASP A 158 5.72 -2.55 -8.47
N ASP A 159 5.38 -1.35 -8.93
CA ASP A 159 5.96 -0.09 -8.45
C ASP A 159 5.60 0.14 -6.98
N PHE A 160 4.35 -0.10 -6.60
CA PHE A 160 3.93 -0.01 -5.21
C PHE A 160 4.70 -0.96 -4.30
N LYS A 161 4.82 -2.24 -4.69
CA LYS A 161 5.54 -3.24 -3.89
C LYS A 161 7.05 -2.98 -3.83
N ASN A 162 7.68 -2.68 -4.96
CA ASN A 162 9.14 -2.60 -5.06
C ASN A 162 9.67 -1.21 -4.72
N HIS A 163 9.07 -0.14 -5.24
CA HIS A 163 9.59 1.22 -5.09
C HIS A 163 9.03 1.90 -3.85
N VAL A 164 7.70 1.86 -3.65
CA VAL A 164 7.09 2.52 -2.47
C VAL A 164 7.43 1.76 -1.20
N LEU A 165 7.07 0.46 -1.14
CA LEU A 165 7.21 -0.36 0.06
C LEU A 165 8.61 -0.98 0.20
N GLY A 166 9.15 -1.56 -0.87
CA GLY A 166 10.42 -2.28 -0.84
C GLY A 166 11.65 -1.37 -0.76
N GLU A 167 11.61 -0.19 -1.35
CA GLU A 167 12.74 0.73 -1.32
C GLU A 167 12.50 1.90 -0.36
N LYS A 168 11.59 2.82 -0.68
CA LYS A 168 11.45 4.10 0.03
C LYS A 168 11.00 3.92 1.48
N PHE A 169 9.97 3.14 1.69
CA PHE A 169 9.46 2.87 3.04
C PHE A 169 10.50 2.12 3.91
N GLN A 170 11.19 1.10 3.34
CA GLN A 170 12.20 0.35 4.08
C GLN A 170 13.41 1.20 4.45
N ILE A 171 13.88 2.09 3.57
CA ILE A 171 15.00 3.00 3.87
C ILE A 171 14.63 3.96 5.00
N ILE A 172 13.42 4.54 4.97
CA ILE A 172 12.93 5.40 6.04
C ILE A 172 12.82 4.62 7.36
N LYS A 173 12.19 3.45 7.34
CA LYS A 173 12.02 2.60 8.52
C LYS A 173 13.36 2.21 9.13
N ARG A 174 14.31 1.73 8.33
CA ARG A 174 15.64 1.30 8.78
C ARG A 174 16.46 2.45 9.39
N TYR A 175 16.39 3.64 8.81
CA TYR A 175 17.12 4.80 9.34
C TYR A 175 16.59 5.26 10.69
N PHE A 176 15.29 5.22 10.91
CA PHE A 176 14.65 5.65 12.15
C PHE A 176 14.33 4.50 13.12
N ASP A 177 14.83 3.31 12.87
CA ASP A 177 14.63 2.18 13.79
C ASP A 177 15.14 2.54 15.20
N GLY A 178 14.29 2.29 16.22
CA GLY A 178 14.55 2.69 17.62
C GLY A 178 14.41 4.19 17.91
N ASN A 179 13.96 5.01 16.94
CA ASN A 179 13.73 6.46 17.10
C ASN A 179 12.54 6.95 16.26
N GLU A 180 11.49 6.16 16.21
CA GLU A 180 10.37 6.28 15.27
C GLU A 180 9.59 7.57 15.46
N GLU A 181 9.43 8.06 16.73
CA GLU A 181 8.72 9.29 17.02
C GLU A 181 9.40 10.51 16.37
N LYS A 182 10.74 10.62 16.52
CA LYS A 182 11.52 11.67 15.85
C LYS A 182 11.46 11.51 14.34
N GLY A 183 11.50 10.28 13.84
CA GLY A 183 11.39 9.96 12.42
C GLY A 183 10.05 10.40 11.85
N ALA A 184 8.94 10.06 12.50
CA ALA A 184 7.60 10.44 12.08
C ALA A 184 7.45 11.98 12.03
N SER A 185 7.93 12.70 13.05
CA SER A 185 7.90 14.16 13.08
C SER A 185 8.74 14.80 11.97
N ALA A 186 9.95 14.28 11.72
CA ALA A 186 10.83 14.77 10.67
C ALA A 186 10.21 14.53 9.27
N MET A 187 9.75 13.32 9.02
CA MET A 187 9.13 12.95 7.73
C MET A 187 7.88 13.77 7.45
N TYR A 188 7.02 13.97 8.44
CA TYR A 188 5.83 14.78 8.27
C TYR A 188 6.14 16.24 7.90
N LYS A 189 7.19 16.84 8.48
CA LYS A 189 7.64 18.19 8.11
C LYS A 189 8.18 18.25 6.69
N MET A 190 8.85 17.19 6.24
CA MET A 190 9.42 17.12 4.89
C MET A 190 8.35 17.02 3.80
N LEU A 191 7.15 16.47 4.10
CA LEU A 191 6.06 16.34 3.11
C LEU A 191 5.72 17.65 2.41
N GLY A 192 5.67 18.76 3.15
CA GLY A 192 5.39 20.08 2.58
C GLY A 192 6.44 20.53 1.56
N TYR A 193 7.71 20.20 1.80
CA TYR A 193 8.80 20.55 0.88
C TYR A 193 8.80 19.64 -0.37
N ILE A 194 8.46 18.37 -0.21
CA ILE A 194 8.37 17.41 -1.32
C ILE A 194 7.22 17.81 -2.25
N ARG A 195 6.05 18.15 -1.70
CA ARG A 195 4.88 18.57 -2.49
C ARG A 195 5.14 19.85 -3.29
N ASN A 196 5.89 20.78 -2.74
CA ASN A 196 6.20 22.05 -3.37
C ASN A 196 7.64 22.09 -3.90
N ARG A 197 8.18 20.97 -4.35
CA ARG A 197 9.57 20.81 -4.79
C ARG A 197 9.96 21.68 -5.97
N GLU A 198 9.01 22.11 -6.77
CA GLU A 198 9.23 22.98 -7.93
C GLU A 198 9.82 24.33 -7.53
N GLU A 199 9.50 24.80 -6.34
CA GLU A 199 10.13 25.97 -5.76
C GLU A 199 11.53 25.62 -5.22
N LYS A 200 12.59 26.17 -5.81
CA LYS A 200 13.99 25.91 -5.43
C LYS A 200 14.26 26.09 -3.93
N ILE A 201 13.54 26.99 -3.27
CA ILE A 201 13.67 27.22 -1.83
C ILE A 201 13.28 25.98 -1.02
N ASN A 202 12.30 25.19 -1.48
CA ASN A 202 11.87 23.99 -0.79
C ASN A 202 12.88 22.85 -0.91
N LEU A 203 13.62 22.76 -2.02
CA LEU A 203 14.77 21.86 -2.13
C LEU A 203 15.87 22.21 -1.14
N ALA A 204 16.16 23.51 -0.96
CA ALA A 204 17.16 23.96 0.03
C ALA A 204 16.69 23.68 1.48
N ARG A 205 15.41 23.92 1.78
CA ARG A 205 14.80 23.60 3.09
C ARG A 205 14.81 22.12 3.38
N PHE A 206 14.52 21.30 2.36
CA PHE A 206 14.59 19.84 2.47
C PHE A 206 16.01 19.37 2.78
N ALA A 207 17.02 19.86 2.04
CA ALA A 207 18.42 19.55 2.29
C ALA A 207 18.86 20.00 3.70
N TYR A 208 18.42 21.17 4.16
CA TYR A 208 18.66 21.63 5.53
C TYR A 208 18.03 20.71 6.57
N MET A 209 16.82 20.23 6.35
CA MET A 209 16.17 19.29 7.25
C MET A 209 16.88 17.95 7.30
N LEU A 210 17.41 17.45 6.17
CA LEU A 210 18.28 16.27 6.17
C LEU A 210 19.51 16.49 7.03
N GLY A 211 20.20 17.63 6.91
CA GLY A 211 21.37 17.94 7.75
C GLY A 211 21.04 18.02 9.24
N ARG A 212 19.82 18.42 9.63
CA ARG A 212 19.40 18.48 11.04
C ARG A 212 19.19 17.12 11.71
N ILE A 213 19.00 16.08 10.94
CA ILE A 213 18.84 14.71 11.45
C ILE A 213 20.11 13.88 11.28
N GLU A 214 21.22 14.52 10.86
CA GLU A 214 22.53 13.90 10.78
C GLU A 214 22.98 13.39 12.16
N PRO A 215 23.56 12.18 12.25
CA PRO A 215 24.12 11.65 13.49
C PRO A 215 25.25 12.53 14.04
N GLU A 216 25.36 12.60 15.36
CA GLU A 216 26.46 13.31 16.00
C GLU A 216 27.79 12.56 15.77
N LYS A 217 28.92 13.29 15.92
CA LYS A 217 30.26 12.69 15.76
C LYS A 217 30.54 11.50 16.68
N LYS A 218 29.86 11.48 17.85
CA LYS A 218 29.95 10.40 18.85
C LYS A 218 29.10 9.15 18.52
N ASP A 219 28.16 9.25 17.55
CA ASP A 219 27.31 8.13 17.15
C ASP A 219 28.15 7.06 16.41
N SER A 220 27.65 5.83 16.36
CA SER A 220 28.30 4.69 15.73
C SER A 220 28.53 4.90 14.22
N GLU A 221 29.59 4.27 13.69
CA GLU A 221 29.88 4.32 12.25
C GLU A 221 28.73 3.70 11.42
N GLU A 222 28.07 2.67 11.95
CA GLU A 222 26.91 2.06 11.32
C GLU A 222 25.78 3.08 11.12
N LYS A 223 25.46 3.88 12.16
CA LYS A 223 24.44 4.92 12.07
C LYS A 223 24.81 6.02 11.07
N LYS A 224 26.09 6.36 10.97
CA LYS A 224 26.57 7.33 9.98
C LYS A 224 26.44 6.80 8.55
N LEU A 225 26.74 5.51 8.33
CA LEU A 225 26.56 4.87 7.02
C LEU A 225 25.08 4.80 6.62
N LEU A 226 24.18 4.44 7.55
CA LEU A 226 22.74 4.46 7.32
C LEU A 226 22.24 5.86 6.97
N TYR A 227 22.76 6.90 7.65
CA TYR A 227 22.42 8.28 7.31
C TYR A 227 22.89 8.68 5.91
N GLN A 228 24.11 8.30 5.52
CA GLN A 228 24.63 8.61 4.20
C GLN A 228 23.79 7.98 3.09
N GLU A 229 23.39 6.71 3.25
CA GLU A 229 22.49 6.05 2.31
C GLU A 229 21.13 6.76 2.28
N PHE A 230 20.52 6.96 3.44
CA PHE A 230 19.22 7.61 3.61
C PHE A 230 19.21 9.02 3.00
N SER A 231 20.13 9.89 3.40
CA SER A 231 20.17 11.29 2.95
C SER A 231 20.41 11.41 1.45
N LYS A 232 21.32 10.60 0.89
CA LYS A 232 21.60 10.53 -0.53
C LYS A 232 20.35 10.14 -1.33
N LYS A 233 19.66 9.06 -0.92
CA LYS A 233 18.46 8.57 -1.58
C LYS A 233 17.31 9.58 -1.48
N MET A 234 17.05 10.12 -0.30
CA MET A 234 16.02 11.14 -0.08
C MET A 234 16.23 12.37 -0.99
N TYR A 235 17.49 12.83 -1.13
CA TYR A 235 17.80 13.97 -1.99
C TYR A 235 17.73 13.64 -3.48
N GLN A 236 17.95 12.40 -3.88
CA GLN A 236 17.74 11.93 -5.25
C GLN A 236 16.23 11.88 -5.59
N TRP A 237 15.42 11.30 -4.73
CA TRP A 237 13.99 11.10 -4.96
C TRP A 237 13.20 12.40 -5.06
N ILE A 238 13.52 13.41 -4.25
CA ILE A 238 12.80 14.71 -4.34
C ILE A 238 12.99 15.42 -5.68
N LYS A 239 14.03 15.09 -6.46
CA LYS A 239 14.30 15.71 -7.74
C LYS A 239 13.49 15.14 -8.89
N ASN A 240 13.00 13.92 -8.75
CA ASN A 240 12.21 13.21 -9.75
C ASN A 240 10.73 13.26 -9.37
N GLU A 241 9.85 13.40 -10.35
CA GLU A 241 8.42 13.51 -10.09
C GLU A 241 7.81 12.20 -9.60
N GLU A 242 8.10 11.10 -10.28
CA GLU A 242 7.59 9.77 -9.92
C GLU A 242 8.12 9.34 -8.55
N ASP A 243 9.42 9.45 -8.33
CA ASP A 243 10.04 9.17 -7.04
C ASP A 243 9.45 10.02 -5.91
N SER A 244 9.10 11.28 -6.18
CA SER A 244 8.48 12.16 -5.18
C SER A 244 7.07 11.71 -4.79
N LYS A 245 6.25 11.25 -5.74
CA LYS A 245 4.92 10.68 -5.48
C LYS A 245 5.02 9.40 -4.64
N GLU A 246 5.93 8.50 -5.00
CA GLU A 246 6.21 7.28 -4.26
C GLU A 246 6.72 7.59 -2.84
N LEU A 247 7.63 8.57 -2.71
CA LEU A 247 8.18 9.00 -1.43
C LEU A 247 7.10 9.60 -0.51
N ILE A 248 6.20 10.43 -1.03
CA ILE A 248 5.06 10.96 -0.27
C ILE A 248 4.23 9.81 0.32
N THR A 249 3.91 8.82 -0.50
CA THR A 249 3.12 7.65 -0.07
C THR A 249 3.86 6.83 0.99
N ALA A 250 5.15 6.56 0.79
CA ALA A 250 5.99 5.86 1.75
C ALA A 250 6.08 6.60 3.11
N ILE A 251 6.19 7.94 3.08
CA ILE A 251 6.19 8.77 4.29
C ILE A 251 4.84 8.69 5.02
N TYR A 252 3.71 8.73 4.30
CA TYR A 252 2.40 8.58 4.93
C TYR A 252 2.27 7.23 5.62
N LEU A 253 2.65 6.15 4.96
CA LEU A 253 2.63 4.80 5.54
C LEU A 253 3.50 4.74 6.80
N TYR A 254 4.71 5.29 6.74
CA TYR A 254 5.62 5.34 7.88
C TYR A 254 5.05 6.13 9.06
N VAL A 255 4.50 7.32 8.81
CA VAL A 255 3.91 8.17 9.83
C VAL A 255 2.67 7.51 10.47
N TYR A 256 1.81 6.87 9.66
CA TYR A 256 0.63 6.18 10.20
C TYR A 256 1.01 4.96 11.04
N LEU A 257 2.03 4.23 10.64
CA LEU A 257 2.51 3.07 11.39
C LEU A 257 2.98 3.45 12.80
N ASN A 258 3.71 4.56 12.91
CA ASN A 258 4.28 4.98 14.18
C ASN A 258 3.26 5.65 15.11
N ARG A 259 2.27 6.37 14.58
CA ARG A 259 1.16 6.88 15.38
C ARG A 259 0.38 5.76 16.09
N ASN A 260 0.20 4.62 15.46
CA ASN A 260 -0.46 3.47 16.08
C ASN A 260 0.35 2.84 17.22
N LYS A 261 1.69 2.90 17.15
CA LYS A 261 2.57 2.42 18.23
C LYS A 261 2.44 3.28 19.48
N GLU A 262 2.43 4.62 19.33
CA GLU A 262 2.30 5.58 20.44
C GLU A 262 1.00 5.37 21.24
N GLU A 263 -0.11 5.15 20.56
CA GLU A 263 -1.41 4.95 21.21
C GLU A 263 -1.49 3.61 21.96
N LYS A 264 -0.87 2.55 21.48
CA LYS A 264 -0.77 1.26 22.17
C LYS A 264 0.05 1.40 23.48
N HIS A 265 1.13 2.15 23.45
CA HIS A 265 1.95 2.42 24.65
C HIS A 265 1.24 3.36 25.66
N ALA A 266 0.50 4.35 25.19
CA ALA A 266 -0.27 5.25 26.04
C ALA A 266 -1.50 4.58 26.69
N GLY A 267 -2.07 3.56 26.04
CA GLY A 267 -3.21 2.77 26.55
C GLY A 267 -2.81 1.77 27.64
N ILE A 268 -1.59 1.24 27.60
CA ILE A 268 -1.08 0.28 28.61
C ILE A 268 -0.79 0.97 29.95
N ASN A 269 -0.49 2.26 29.94
CA ASN A 269 -0.21 3.04 31.16
C ASN A 269 -1.46 3.62 31.84
N LYS A 270 -2.67 3.28 31.40
CA LYS A 270 -3.95 3.77 31.97
C LYS A 270 -4.83 2.68 32.59
N ASN A 271 -4.34 1.46 32.73
CA ASN A 271 -5.03 0.38 33.45
C ASN A 271 -4.29 -0.01 34.73
#